data_8d8bab645337dad8a0fdf19b5fd8fea3
#
_entry.id   8d8bab645337dad8a0fdf19b5fd8fea3
#
_cell.length_a   1.000
_cell.length_b   1.000
_cell.length_c   1.000
_cell.angle_alpha   90.00
_cell.angle_beta   90.00
_cell.angle_gamma   90.00
#
_symmetry.space_group_name_H-M   'P 1'
#
loop_
_entity.id
_entity.type
_entity.pdbx_description
1 polymer ?
#
loop_
_entity_poly.entity_id
_entity_poly.type
_entity_poly.pdbx_seq_one_letter_code
_entity_poly.pdbx_strand_id
1 'polypeptide(L)'
;MPSLYANAALCLHKMGKKRKAHQYCKKAYDLAPEEIDPYLIEGRIYMEEGEYEKGVKRWAKALEYAPYADTWHEIGMCSMEIGQLSYAKLAFEHVKEMEPDFEGINERLTSLYMLLKDKENFMKYNQLCEHPFRLEELDRLQQILQEDNQEELALVMKNIFNALQ
;
A
#
# COMPACT_ATOMS: atom_id res chain seq x y z
N MET A 1 -7.59 -3.93 25.69
CA MET A 1 -7.79 -4.31 24.28
C MET A 1 -7.00 -3.39 23.35
N PRO A 2 -5.75 -3.73 23.04
CA PRO A 2 -4.88 -2.86 22.20
C PRO A 2 -5.47 -2.56 20.84
N SER A 3 -6.02 -3.56 20.15
CA SER A 3 -6.63 -3.40 18.82
C SER A 3 -7.82 -2.45 18.81
N LEU A 4 -8.60 -2.41 19.90
CA LEU A 4 -9.73 -1.50 20.03
C LEU A 4 -9.27 -0.05 20.09
N TYR A 5 -8.23 0.23 20.89
CA TYR A 5 -7.63 1.56 20.95
C TYR A 5 -7.01 1.97 19.60
N ALA A 6 -6.32 1.06 18.93
CA ALA A 6 -5.72 1.31 17.63
C ALA A 6 -6.77 1.67 16.57
N ASN A 7 -7.86 0.91 16.49
CA ASN A 7 -8.95 1.18 15.57
C ASN A 7 -9.69 2.49 15.90
N ALA A 8 -9.90 2.76 17.19
CA ALA A 8 -10.48 4.03 17.63
C ALA A 8 -9.56 5.21 17.28
N ALA A 9 -8.24 5.04 17.34
CA ALA A 9 -7.29 6.06 16.92
C ALA A 9 -7.44 6.41 15.45
N LEU A 10 -7.61 5.43 14.57
CA LEU A 10 -7.83 5.67 13.15
C LEU A 10 -9.13 6.45 12.90
N CYS A 11 -10.20 6.10 13.60
CA CYS A 11 -11.47 6.84 13.54
C CYS A 11 -11.31 8.28 14.01
N LEU A 12 -10.63 8.50 15.12
CA LEU A 12 -10.35 9.84 15.66
C LEU A 12 -9.53 10.67 14.68
N HIS A 13 -8.57 10.07 14.02
CA HIS A 13 -7.77 10.73 12.98
C HIS A 13 -8.66 11.20 11.83
N LYS A 14 -9.53 10.32 11.30
CA LYS A 14 -10.50 10.66 10.24
C LYS A 14 -11.47 11.77 10.65
N MET A 15 -11.75 11.90 11.94
CA MET A 15 -12.55 12.98 12.50
C MET A 15 -11.77 14.29 12.73
N GLY A 16 -10.48 14.33 12.39
CA GLY A 16 -9.61 15.48 12.62
C GLY A 16 -9.12 15.65 14.06
N LYS A 17 -9.34 14.66 14.93
CA LYS A 17 -8.94 14.70 16.34
C LYS A 17 -7.53 14.12 16.52
N LYS A 18 -6.54 14.75 15.90
CA LYS A 18 -5.15 14.29 15.82
C LYS A 18 -4.54 13.93 17.17
N ARG A 19 -4.61 14.83 18.13
CA ARG A 19 -4.01 14.63 19.47
C ARG A 19 -4.59 13.39 20.17
N LYS A 20 -5.91 13.21 20.13
CA LYS A 20 -6.57 12.04 20.72
C LYS A 20 -6.21 10.75 19.98
N ALA A 21 -6.08 10.81 18.66
CA ALA A 21 -5.65 9.67 17.87
C ALA A 21 -4.29 9.13 18.32
N HIS A 22 -3.29 10.01 18.47
CA HIS A 22 -1.97 9.62 18.97
C HIS A 22 -2.01 9.12 20.40
N GLN A 23 -2.80 9.76 21.28
CA GLN A 23 -2.98 9.29 22.67
C GLN A 23 -3.55 7.86 22.72
N TYR A 24 -4.47 7.52 21.82
CA TYR A 24 -5.08 6.19 21.77
C TYR A 24 -4.11 5.15 21.21
N CYS A 25 -3.29 5.50 20.21
CA CYS A 25 -2.20 4.63 19.76
C CYS A 25 -1.23 4.35 20.91
N LYS A 26 -0.85 5.39 21.67
CA LYS A 26 0.03 5.25 22.83
C LYS A 26 -0.57 4.31 23.88
N LYS A 27 -1.84 4.44 24.21
CA LYS A 27 -2.52 3.52 25.11
C LYS A 27 -2.46 2.09 24.63
N ALA A 28 -2.62 1.87 23.33
CA ALA A 28 -2.57 0.55 22.73
C ALA A 28 -1.19 -0.10 22.90
N TYR A 29 -0.11 0.56 22.51
CA TYR A 29 1.22 -0.05 22.64
C TYR A 29 1.80 0.00 24.06
N ASP A 30 1.30 0.85 24.95
CA ASP A 30 1.63 0.76 26.39
C ASP A 30 1.00 -0.49 27.04
N LEU A 31 -0.16 -0.93 26.55
CA LEU A 31 -0.85 -2.15 27.03
C LEU A 31 -0.19 -3.42 26.50
N ALA A 32 0.21 -3.44 25.26
CA ALA A 32 0.83 -4.59 24.61
C ALA A 32 1.89 -4.11 23.60
N PRO A 33 3.13 -3.86 24.06
CA PRO A 33 4.20 -3.31 23.21
C PRO A 33 4.58 -4.18 22.02
N GLU A 34 4.32 -5.48 22.09
CA GLU A 34 4.61 -6.47 21.03
C GLU A 34 3.52 -6.55 19.95
N GLU A 35 2.36 -5.94 20.18
CA GLU A 35 1.30 -5.88 19.17
C GLU A 35 1.65 -4.87 18.09
N ILE A 36 1.61 -5.29 16.84
CA ILE A 36 2.08 -4.45 15.72
C ILE A 36 1.04 -3.46 15.20
N ASP A 37 -0.24 -3.76 15.33
CA ASP A 37 -1.33 -2.94 14.79
C ASP A 37 -1.28 -1.47 15.21
N PRO A 38 -1.03 -1.15 16.50
CA PRO A 38 -0.92 0.25 16.92
C PRO A 38 0.20 1.01 16.22
N TYR A 39 1.34 0.36 15.98
CA TYR A 39 2.47 0.97 15.26
C TYR A 39 2.15 1.18 13.78
N LEU A 40 1.49 0.21 13.14
CA LEU A 40 1.07 0.33 11.75
C LEU A 40 0.07 1.48 11.57
N ILE A 41 -0.90 1.59 12.46
CA ILE A 41 -1.94 2.64 12.43
C ILE A 41 -1.32 4.01 12.73
N GLU A 42 -0.49 4.15 13.76
CA GLU A 42 0.16 5.43 14.07
C GLU A 42 1.11 5.86 12.96
N GLY A 43 1.84 4.90 12.36
CA GLY A 43 2.66 5.16 11.19
C GLY A 43 1.85 5.76 10.03
N ARG A 44 0.69 5.18 9.74
CA ARG A 44 -0.25 5.71 8.76
C ARG A 44 -0.70 7.13 9.10
N ILE A 45 -1.08 7.36 10.35
CA ILE A 45 -1.53 8.69 10.81
C ILE A 45 -0.43 9.72 10.58
N TYR A 46 0.80 9.43 10.97
CA TYR A 46 1.93 10.32 10.74
C TYR A 46 2.18 10.58 9.25
N MET A 47 2.08 9.56 8.41
CA MET A 47 2.22 9.71 6.95
C MET A 47 1.16 10.67 6.38
N GLU A 48 -0.09 10.51 6.77
CA GLU A 48 -1.18 11.37 6.34
C GLU A 48 -1.05 12.81 6.87
N GLU A 49 -0.40 12.99 8.01
CA GLU A 49 -0.06 14.31 8.58
C GLU A 49 1.17 14.96 7.94
N GLY A 50 1.86 14.26 7.04
CA GLY A 50 3.11 14.73 6.43
C GLY A 50 4.35 14.56 7.31
N GLU A 51 4.22 13.89 8.45
CA GLU A 51 5.29 13.59 9.40
C GLU A 51 6.00 12.28 9.04
N TYR A 52 6.56 12.23 7.83
CA TYR A 52 7.08 11.00 7.22
C TYR A 52 8.14 10.29 8.05
N GLU A 53 9.07 11.03 8.65
CA GLU A 53 10.13 10.44 9.48
C GLU A 53 9.55 9.70 10.69
N LYS A 54 8.57 10.29 11.34
CA LYS A 54 7.87 9.67 12.48
C LYS A 54 7.08 8.45 12.04
N GLY A 55 6.41 8.52 10.88
CA GLY A 55 5.68 7.40 10.31
C GLY A 55 6.58 6.21 10.03
N VAL A 56 7.72 6.44 9.39
CA VAL A 56 8.72 5.40 9.11
C VAL A 56 9.23 4.76 10.40
N LYS A 57 9.49 5.55 11.45
CA LYS A 57 9.92 5.04 12.76
C LYS A 57 8.87 4.10 13.38
N ARG A 58 7.58 4.42 13.25
CA ARG A 58 6.50 3.54 13.73
C ARG A 58 6.41 2.25 12.95
N TRP A 59 6.50 2.30 11.63
CA TRP A 59 6.52 1.09 10.80
C TRP A 59 7.77 0.25 11.06
N ALA A 60 8.93 0.88 11.23
CA ALA A 60 10.15 0.17 11.63
C ALA A 60 9.98 -0.55 12.97
N LYS A 61 9.26 0.06 13.91
CA LYS A 61 8.96 -0.57 15.20
C LYS A 61 8.07 -1.81 15.05
N ALA A 62 7.06 -1.75 14.19
CA ALA A 62 6.26 -2.92 13.87
C ALA A 62 7.12 -4.05 13.28
N LEU A 63 8.05 -3.72 12.38
CA LEU A 63 8.96 -4.68 11.76
C LEU A 63 10.00 -5.26 12.74
N GLU A 64 10.37 -4.54 13.80
CA GLU A 64 11.21 -5.09 14.87
C GLU A 64 10.51 -6.26 15.58
N TYR A 65 9.21 -6.12 15.84
CA TYR A 65 8.42 -7.16 16.50
C TYR A 65 7.98 -8.27 15.56
N ALA A 66 7.69 -7.95 14.31
CA ALA A 66 7.19 -8.88 13.31
C ALA A 66 7.88 -8.66 11.95
N PRO A 67 9.13 -9.14 11.77
CA PRO A 67 9.88 -8.96 10.53
C PRO A 67 9.45 -9.96 9.45
N TYR A 68 8.18 -10.01 9.13
CA TYR A 68 7.58 -11.00 8.23
C TYR A 68 7.00 -10.34 6.98
N ALA A 69 6.81 -11.13 5.94
CA ALA A 69 6.20 -10.69 4.69
C ALA A 69 4.81 -10.10 4.91
N ASP A 70 4.01 -10.65 5.81
CA ASP A 70 2.68 -10.11 6.18
C ASP A 70 2.76 -8.65 6.65
N THR A 71 3.72 -8.34 7.51
CA THR A 71 3.91 -6.97 8.03
C THR A 71 4.31 -6.00 6.91
N TRP A 72 5.25 -6.39 6.06
CA TRP A 72 5.63 -5.62 4.89
C TRP A 72 4.45 -5.43 3.92
N HIS A 73 3.63 -6.46 3.75
CA HIS A 73 2.44 -6.38 2.92
C HIS A 73 1.44 -5.34 3.46
N GLU A 74 1.19 -5.34 4.77
CA GLU A 74 0.32 -4.34 5.41
C GLU A 74 0.85 -2.91 5.24
N ILE A 75 2.16 -2.70 5.37
CA ILE A 75 2.81 -1.41 5.11
C ILE A 75 2.61 -1.01 3.64
N GLY A 76 2.79 -1.94 2.72
CA GLY A 76 2.58 -1.70 1.29
C GLY A 76 1.14 -1.32 0.97
N MET A 77 0.18 -2.05 1.52
CA MET A 77 -1.25 -1.77 1.34
C MET A 77 -1.63 -0.39 1.87
N CYS A 78 -1.18 -0.07 3.07
CA CYS A 78 -1.39 1.25 3.68
C CYS A 78 -0.78 2.36 2.83
N SER A 79 0.45 2.16 2.36
CA SER A 79 1.16 3.14 1.51
C SER A 79 0.43 3.38 0.19
N MET A 80 -0.12 2.34 -0.43
CA MET A 80 -0.96 2.47 -1.64
C MET A 80 -2.21 3.30 -1.37
N GLU A 81 -2.92 3.01 -0.28
CA GLU A 81 -4.17 3.71 0.08
C GLU A 81 -3.97 5.20 0.32
N ILE A 82 -2.84 5.58 0.90
CA ILE A 82 -2.52 6.99 1.17
C ILE A 82 -1.72 7.67 0.06
N GLY A 83 -1.48 6.98 -1.05
CA GLY A 83 -0.80 7.53 -2.22
C GLY A 83 0.72 7.63 -2.08
N GLN A 84 1.33 6.97 -1.10
CA GLN A 84 2.77 6.93 -0.90
C GLN A 84 3.39 5.79 -1.72
N LEU A 85 3.43 5.96 -3.04
CA LEU A 85 3.79 4.90 -3.98
C LEU A 85 5.24 4.43 -3.84
N SER A 86 6.16 5.30 -3.44
CA SER A 86 7.56 4.92 -3.19
C SER A 86 7.70 3.96 -2.03
N TYR A 87 6.97 4.17 -0.96
CA TYR A 87 6.94 3.26 0.19
C TYR A 87 6.23 1.95 -0.16
N ALA A 88 5.14 2.03 -0.93
CA ALA A 88 4.44 0.84 -1.42
C ALA A 88 5.35 -0.04 -2.27
N LYS A 89 6.11 0.56 -3.18
CA LYS A 89 7.10 -0.12 -4.01
C LYS A 89 8.13 -0.86 -3.16
N LEU A 90 8.75 -0.15 -2.21
CA LEU A 90 9.73 -0.74 -1.30
C LEU A 90 9.14 -1.95 -0.56
N ALA A 91 7.95 -1.78 0.02
CA ALA A 91 7.31 -2.81 0.83
C ALA A 91 6.93 -4.04 0.00
N PHE A 92 6.27 -3.86 -1.14
CA PHE A 92 5.86 -4.99 -1.97
C PHE A 92 7.02 -5.72 -2.63
N GLU A 93 8.08 -5.00 -3.01
CA GLU A 93 9.30 -5.64 -3.52
C GLU A 93 9.96 -6.49 -2.42
N HIS A 94 9.97 -6.03 -1.17
CA HIS A 94 10.42 -6.83 -0.03
C HIS A 94 9.58 -8.09 0.17
N VAL A 95 8.26 -7.98 0.08
CA VAL A 95 7.37 -9.15 0.16
C VAL A 95 7.73 -10.16 -0.93
N LYS A 96 7.89 -9.70 -2.16
CA LYS A 96 8.24 -10.55 -3.31
C LYS A 96 9.60 -11.25 -3.13
N GLU A 97 10.56 -10.54 -2.55
CA GLU A 97 11.89 -11.08 -2.27
C GLU A 97 11.85 -12.12 -1.13
N MET A 98 11.11 -11.84 -0.05
CA MET A 98 11.01 -12.74 1.10
C MET A 98 10.17 -13.99 0.81
N GLU A 99 9.05 -13.82 0.17
CA GLU A 99 8.10 -14.87 -0.19
C GLU A 99 7.61 -14.67 -1.63
N PRO A 100 8.33 -15.20 -2.64
CA PRO A 100 7.95 -15.04 -4.05
C PRO A 100 6.52 -15.49 -4.38
N ASP A 101 6.01 -16.45 -3.63
CA ASP A 101 4.67 -17.04 -3.80
C ASP A 101 3.62 -16.42 -2.84
N PHE A 102 3.95 -15.31 -2.18
CA PHE A 102 2.98 -14.63 -1.31
C PHE A 102 1.68 -14.33 -2.07
N GLU A 103 0.55 -14.75 -1.49
CA GLU A 103 -0.75 -14.64 -2.14
C GLU A 103 -1.07 -13.20 -2.55
N GLY A 104 -1.35 -13.00 -3.84
CA GLY A 104 -1.73 -11.71 -4.39
C GLY A 104 -0.58 -10.72 -4.60
N ILE A 105 0.69 -11.09 -4.33
CA ILE A 105 1.80 -10.14 -4.46
C ILE A 105 2.02 -9.66 -5.89
N ASN A 106 1.87 -10.54 -6.87
CA ASN A 106 2.04 -10.16 -8.27
C ASN A 106 0.94 -9.17 -8.72
N GLU A 107 -0.29 -9.37 -8.26
CA GLU A 107 -1.42 -8.46 -8.49
C GLU A 107 -1.18 -7.10 -7.85
N ARG A 108 -0.64 -7.07 -6.63
CA ARG A 108 -0.28 -5.81 -5.93
C ARG A 108 0.81 -5.05 -6.69
N LEU A 109 1.86 -5.75 -7.10
CA LEU A 109 2.96 -5.16 -7.86
C LEU A 109 2.49 -4.68 -9.24
N THR A 110 1.64 -5.45 -9.91
CA THR A 110 1.05 -5.04 -11.19
C THR A 110 0.26 -3.73 -11.05
N SER A 111 -0.62 -3.64 -10.05
CA SER A 111 -1.40 -2.44 -9.77
C SER A 111 -0.50 -1.25 -9.42
N LEU A 112 0.52 -1.48 -8.61
CA LEU A 112 1.48 -0.45 -8.21
C LEU A 112 2.24 0.11 -9.42
N TYR A 113 2.77 -0.76 -10.26
CA TYR A 113 3.54 -0.33 -11.43
C TYR A 113 2.68 0.32 -12.50
N MET A 114 1.40 -0.02 -12.56
CA MET A 114 0.43 0.74 -13.36
C MET A 114 0.34 2.19 -12.87
N LEU A 115 0.18 2.40 -11.56
CA LEU A 115 0.12 3.73 -10.96
C LEU A 115 1.44 4.50 -11.10
N LEU A 116 2.57 3.80 -11.04
CA LEU A 116 3.90 4.38 -11.26
C LEU A 116 4.21 4.64 -12.73
N LYS A 117 3.34 4.20 -13.64
CA LYS A 117 3.51 4.33 -15.09
C LYS A 117 4.77 3.63 -15.61
N ASP A 118 5.16 2.58 -14.93
CA ASP A 118 6.29 1.72 -15.27
C ASP A 118 5.81 0.52 -16.08
N LYS A 119 5.80 0.69 -17.40
CA LYS A 119 5.31 -0.32 -18.34
C LYS A 119 6.09 -1.63 -18.24
N GLU A 120 7.40 -1.58 -18.14
CA GLU A 120 8.27 -2.76 -18.12
C GLU A 120 7.94 -3.65 -16.91
N ASN A 121 7.92 -3.07 -15.72
CA ASN A 121 7.60 -3.79 -14.49
C ASN A 121 6.13 -4.20 -14.43
N PHE A 122 5.22 -3.39 -14.96
CA PHE A 122 3.82 -3.77 -15.09
C PHE A 122 3.69 -5.07 -15.90
N MET A 123 4.30 -5.14 -17.07
CA MET A 123 4.24 -6.32 -17.94
C MET A 123 4.89 -7.54 -17.27
N LYS A 124 6.03 -7.34 -16.62
CA LYS A 124 6.74 -8.40 -15.89
C LYS A 124 5.84 -9.07 -14.84
N TYR A 125 5.22 -8.28 -13.99
CA TYR A 125 4.38 -8.83 -12.90
C TYR A 125 3.01 -9.28 -13.37
N ASN A 126 2.43 -8.62 -14.38
CA ASN A 126 1.16 -9.05 -14.96
C ASN A 126 1.22 -10.49 -15.50
N GLN A 127 2.33 -10.88 -16.11
CA GLN A 127 2.53 -12.25 -16.61
C GLN A 127 2.56 -13.30 -15.49
N LEU A 128 2.91 -12.89 -14.27
CA LEU A 128 3.02 -13.76 -13.10
C LEU A 128 1.71 -13.85 -12.32
N CYS A 129 0.72 -13.02 -12.64
CA CYS A 129 -0.58 -13.03 -11.97
C CYS A 129 -1.36 -14.30 -12.29
N GLU A 130 -2.14 -14.76 -11.33
CA GLU A 130 -3.10 -15.87 -11.54
C GLU A 130 -4.17 -15.47 -12.57
N HIS A 131 -4.62 -14.21 -12.49
CA HIS A 131 -5.58 -13.63 -13.42
C HIS A 131 -4.99 -12.36 -14.05
N PRO A 132 -4.11 -12.51 -15.07
CA PRO A 132 -3.50 -11.34 -15.70
C PRO A 132 -4.54 -10.52 -16.48
N PHE A 133 -4.31 -9.20 -16.57
CA PHE A 133 -5.10 -8.35 -17.46
C PHE A 133 -5.01 -8.87 -18.89
N ARG A 134 -6.14 -9.05 -19.53
CA ARG A 134 -6.25 -9.39 -20.95
C ARG A 134 -6.31 -8.13 -21.80
N LEU A 135 -6.04 -8.26 -23.09
CA LEU A 135 -6.09 -7.13 -24.03
C LEU A 135 -7.42 -6.36 -23.98
N GLU A 136 -8.54 -7.11 -23.94
CA GLU A 136 -9.88 -6.52 -23.87
C GLU A 136 -10.11 -5.72 -22.59
N GLU A 137 -9.60 -6.22 -21.47
CA GLU A 137 -9.70 -5.53 -20.17
C GLU A 137 -8.86 -4.27 -20.13
N LEU A 138 -7.67 -4.30 -20.75
CA LEU A 138 -6.79 -3.14 -20.88
C LEU A 138 -7.42 -2.05 -21.73
N ASP A 139 -8.06 -2.42 -22.85
CA ASP A 139 -8.79 -1.47 -23.70
C ASP A 139 -9.96 -0.82 -22.95
N ARG A 140 -10.74 -1.62 -22.25
CA ARG A 140 -11.86 -1.13 -21.44
C ARG A 140 -11.39 -0.21 -20.31
N LEU A 141 -10.32 -0.58 -19.64
CA LEU A 141 -9.75 0.24 -18.57
C LEU A 141 -9.23 1.58 -19.12
N GLN A 142 -8.61 1.56 -20.30
CA GLN A 142 -8.20 2.78 -20.99
C GLN A 142 -9.38 3.72 -21.23
N GLN A 143 -10.50 3.19 -21.72
CA GLN A 143 -11.71 3.98 -21.96
C GLN A 143 -12.25 4.62 -20.68
N ILE A 144 -12.35 3.86 -19.59
CA ILE A 144 -12.79 4.35 -18.28
C ILE A 144 -11.89 5.49 -17.80
N LEU A 145 -10.58 5.32 -17.90
CA LEU A 145 -9.61 6.32 -17.45
C LEU A 145 -9.66 7.61 -18.30
N GLN A 146 -10.00 7.50 -19.57
CA GLN A 146 -10.23 8.69 -20.42
C GLN A 146 -11.48 9.44 -20.01
N GLU A 147 -12.58 8.74 -19.72
CA GLU A 147 -13.83 9.34 -19.27
C GLU A 147 -13.67 10.09 -17.94
N ASP A 148 -12.82 9.59 -17.05
CA ASP A 148 -12.53 10.21 -15.75
C ASP A 148 -11.44 11.30 -15.79
N ASN A 149 -11.06 11.77 -16.98
CA ASN A 149 -9.97 12.75 -17.18
C ASN A 149 -8.59 12.28 -16.66
N GLN A 150 -8.37 10.97 -16.63
CA GLN A 150 -7.09 10.36 -16.30
C GLN A 150 -6.26 10.13 -17.57
N GLU A 151 -6.09 11.16 -18.39
CA GLU A 151 -5.51 11.07 -19.73
C GLU A 151 -4.09 10.47 -19.74
N GLU A 152 -3.27 10.85 -18.76
CA GLU A 152 -1.89 10.35 -18.67
C GLU A 152 -1.84 8.87 -18.39
N LEU A 153 -2.67 8.40 -17.46
CA LEU A 153 -2.78 6.98 -17.12
C LEU A 153 -3.42 6.18 -18.27
N ALA A 154 -4.42 6.74 -18.93
CA ALA A 154 -5.02 6.16 -20.14
C ALA A 154 -3.99 5.97 -21.25
N LEU A 155 -3.07 6.92 -21.45
CA LEU A 155 -1.99 6.82 -22.44
C LEU A 155 -1.04 5.67 -22.11
N VAL A 156 -0.69 5.49 -20.83
CA VAL A 156 0.15 4.36 -20.39
C VAL A 156 -0.55 3.02 -20.70
N MET A 157 -1.84 2.91 -20.39
CA MET A 157 -2.63 1.70 -20.67
C MET A 157 -2.72 1.43 -22.16
N LYS A 158 -2.88 2.46 -22.99
CA LYS A 158 -2.87 2.34 -24.46
C LYS A 158 -1.54 1.79 -24.97
N ASN A 159 -0.42 2.31 -24.45
CA ASN A 159 0.91 1.85 -24.84
C ASN A 159 1.15 0.39 -24.46
N ILE A 160 0.64 -0.03 -23.30
CA ILE A 160 0.70 -1.44 -22.87
C ILE A 160 -0.13 -2.31 -23.79
N PHE A 161 -1.35 -1.91 -24.10
CA PHE A 161 -2.25 -2.62 -25.02
C PHE A 161 -1.58 -2.83 -26.38
N ASN A 162 -1.02 -1.78 -26.97
CA ASN A 162 -0.33 -1.85 -28.25
C ASN A 162 0.89 -2.76 -28.23
N ALA A 163 1.62 -2.82 -27.12
CA ALA A 163 2.79 -3.68 -26.97
C ALA A 163 2.43 -5.16 -26.85
N LEU A 164 1.22 -5.48 -26.37
CA LEU A 164 0.73 -6.86 -26.20
C LEU A 164 0.07 -7.44 -27.44
N GLN A 165 -0.28 -6.59 -28.40
CA GLN A 165 -0.74 -7.04 -29.72
C GLN A 165 0.44 -7.47 -30.58
#